data_ce995e5641587583b403826e5e526a4a
#
_entry.id   ce995e5641587583b403826e5e526a4a
#
_cell.length_a   1.000
_cell.length_b   1.000
_cell.length_c   1.000
_cell.angle_alpha   90.00
_cell.angle_beta   90.00
_cell.angle_gamma   90.00
#
_symmetry.space_group_name_H-M   'P 1'
#
loop_
_entity.id
_entity.type
_entity.pdbx_description
1 polymer ?
#
loop_
_entity_poly.entity_id
_entity_poly.type
_entity_poly.pdbx_seq_one_letter_code
_entity_poly.pdbx_strand_id
1 'polypeptide(L)'
;MIARITVQVKEQHMQRRQWLYAAALLSLTAAGIERSALAQATTVQVWKDPNCGCCQLWVEHLQASGFKVEVRDVGNTAARKRLGMPEKLGSCHTATVGGYVIEGHVPAAEIHRLLKERPVALGLSVPGMPIGSPGMDGPEYKGRKDAYDVLLVQKDGSTKSFQRYPGQGRVAQLEVLQTLRP
;
A
#
# COMPACT_ATOMS: atom_id res chain seq x y z
N MET A 1 46.04 40.50 50.31
CA MET A 1 45.80 40.41 48.84
C MET A 1 45.55 38.96 48.33
N ILE A 2 46.04 37.95 49.06
CA ILE A 2 45.98 36.50 48.68
C ILE A 2 44.56 35.89 48.86
N ALA A 3 43.77 36.33 49.89
CA ALA A 3 42.45 35.76 50.19
C ALA A 3 41.37 36.05 49.07
N ARG A 4 41.45 37.14 48.34
CA ARG A 4 40.48 37.45 47.25
C ARG A 4 40.68 36.60 46.01
N ILE A 5 41.90 36.17 45.72
CA ILE A 5 42.24 35.34 44.54
C ILE A 5 41.71 33.93 44.73
N THR A 6 41.77 33.37 45.94
CA THR A 6 41.32 31.99 46.23
C THR A 6 39.81 31.84 46.15
N VAL A 7 39.04 32.88 46.53
CA VAL A 7 37.57 32.86 46.43
C VAL A 7 37.14 32.90 44.98
N GLN A 8 37.74 33.73 44.14
CA GLN A 8 37.40 33.84 42.70
C GLN A 8 37.65 32.53 41.93
N VAL A 9 38.73 31.84 42.21
CA VAL A 9 39.03 30.57 41.55
C VAL A 9 38.03 29.47 41.94
N LYS A 10 37.55 29.49 43.19
CA LYS A 10 36.54 28.53 43.67
C LYS A 10 35.17 28.76 43.05
N GLU A 11 34.75 29.99 42.83
CA GLU A 11 33.49 30.34 42.16
C GLU A 11 33.52 29.94 40.68
N GLN A 12 34.61 30.20 39.97
CA GLN A 12 34.75 29.81 38.54
C GLN A 12 34.71 28.28 38.34
N HIS A 13 35.29 27.51 39.24
CA HIS A 13 35.24 26.04 39.17
C HIS A 13 33.82 25.51 39.46
N MET A 14 33.05 26.15 40.32
CA MET A 14 31.67 25.74 40.61
C MET A 14 30.73 26.06 39.45
N GLN A 15 30.88 27.21 38.81
CA GLN A 15 30.09 27.57 37.63
C GLN A 15 30.38 26.61 36.44
N ARG A 16 31.65 26.27 36.19
CA ARG A 16 31.99 25.30 35.11
C ARG A 16 31.36 23.92 35.31
N ARG A 17 31.32 23.44 36.55
CA ARG A 17 30.70 22.14 36.88
C ARG A 17 29.18 22.18 36.68
N GLN A 18 28.52 23.30 37.03
CA GLN A 18 27.08 23.47 36.81
C GLN A 18 26.71 23.53 35.32
N TRP A 19 27.53 24.19 34.48
CA TRP A 19 27.33 24.20 33.03
C TRP A 19 27.48 22.80 32.40
N LEU A 20 28.41 21.98 32.89
CA LEU A 20 28.60 20.62 32.42
C LEU A 20 27.44 19.69 32.78
N TYR A 21 26.86 19.85 33.98
CA TYR A 21 25.67 19.10 34.39
C TYR A 21 24.42 19.55 33.63
N ALA A 22 24.26 20.84 33.34
CA ALA A 22 23.15 21.34 32.53
C ALA A 22 23.22 20.85 31.07
N ALA A 23 24.41 20.78 30.50
CA ALA A 23 24.60 20.24 29.14
C ALA A 23 24.35 18.72 29.06
N ALA A 24 24.72 17.96 30.12
CA ALA A 24 24.47 16.52 30.19
C ALA A 24 22.97 16.18 30.36
N LEU A 25 22.21 17.02 31.07
CA LEU A 25 20.77 16.83 31.25
C LEU A 25 19.97 17.16 29.95
N LEU A 26 20.43 18.14 29.16
CA LEU A 26 19.80 18.44 27.86
C LEU A 26 20.04 17.36 26.81
N SER A 27 21.16 16.65 26.87
CA SER A 27 21.45 15.57 25.90
C SER A 27 20.67 14.28 26.15
N LEU A 28 20.19 14.03 27.39
CA LEU A 28 19.37 12.85 27.71
C LEU A 28 17.90 13.00 27.25
N THR A 29 17.40 14.21 27.06
CA THR A 29 16.02 14.43 26.60
C THR A 29 15.85 14.36 25.10
N ALA A 30 16.94 14.44 24.32
CA ALA A 30 16.90 14.34 22.86
C ALA A 30 16.89 12.90 22.34
N ALA A 31 17.26 11.91 23.15
CA ALA A 31 17.36 10.51 22.75
C ALA A 31 16.07 9.69 22.98
N GLY A 32 15.00 10.28 23.48
CA GLY A 32 13.80 9.56 23.93
C GLY A 32 12.52 9.81 23.15
N ILE A 33 12.54 10.57 22.05
CA ILE A 33 11.35 10.75 21.20
C ILE A 33 11.59 10.02 19.88
N GLU A 34 11.81 8.71 19.96
CA GLU A 34 11.35 7.85 18.87
C GLU A 34 9.83 7.93 18.90
N ARG A 35 9.29 8.87 18.12
CA ARG A 35 7.91 8.79 17.70
C ARG A 35 7.79 7.47 16.94
N SER A 36 7.33 6.44 17.65
CA SER A 36 6.62 5.35 17.01
C SER A 36 5.47 6.04 16.26
N ALA A 37 5.73 6.43 15.02
CA ALA A 37 4.68 6.69 14.07
C ALA A 37 3.96 5.35 13.97
N LEU A 38 2.93 5.17 14.79
CA LEU A 38 1.91 4.15 14.57
C LEU A 38 1.56 4.33 13.11
N ALA A 39 1.99 3.40 12.28
CA ALA A 39 1.73 3.43 10.85
C ALA A 39 0.21 3.46 10.73
N GLN A 40 -0.35 4.65 10.57
CA GLN A 40 -1.79 4.82 10.47
C GLN A 40 -2.21 4.08 9.23
N ALA A 41 -3.00 3.02 9.41
CA ALA A 41 -3.42 2.16 8.32
C ALA A 41 -4.00 3.04 7.19
N THR A 42 -3.42 2.95 6.00
CA THR A 42 -3.83 3.74 4.85
C THR A 42 -5.26 3.38 4.49
N THR A 43 -6.15 4.37 4.46
CA THR A 43 -7.57 4.14 4.13
C THR A 43 -7.77 4.03 2.63
N VAL A 44 -8.46 2.97 2.21
CA VAL A 44 -8.94 2.72 0.85
C VAL A 44 -10.44 2.93 0.83
N GLN A 45 -10.95 3.84 -0.02
CA GLN A 45 -12.39 3.98 -0.26
C GLN A 45 -12.78 3.17 -1.49
N VAL A 46 -13.78 2.29 -1.37
CA VAL A 46 -14.19 1.37 -2.43
C VAL A 46 -15.65 1.60 -2.81
N TRP A 47 -15.92 1.68 -4.10
CA TRP A 47 -17.27 1.67 -4.68
C TRP A 47 -17.49 0.35 -5.40
N LYS A 48 -18.47 -0.44 -5.00
CA LYS A 48 -18.82 -1.72 -5.57
C LYS A 48 -20.33 -1.94 -5.59
N ASP A 49 -20.78 -2.94 -6.36
CA ASP A 49 -22.16 -3.44 -6.25
C ASP A 49 -22.33 -4.22 -4.94
N PRO A 50 -23.45 -4.05 -4.21
CA PRO A 50 -23.70 -4.77 -2.95
C PRO A 50 -23.66 -6.29 -3.11
N ASN A 51 -24.04 -6.82 -4.28
CA ASN A 51 -24.09 -8.26 -4.56
C ASN A 51 -22.82 -8.82 -5.21
N CYS A 52 -21.76 -7.99 -5.34
CA CYS A 52 -20.49 -8.42 -5.94
C CYS A 52 -19.65 -9.22 -4.95
N GLY A 53 -19.73 -10.55 -5.00
CA GLY A 53 -19.00 -11.45 -4.11
C GLY A 53 -17.48 -11.36 -4.27
N CYS A 54 -16.97 -11.37 -5.51
CA CYS A 54 -15.54 -11.23 -5.76
C CYS A 54 -14.97 -9.87 -5.29
N CYS A 55 -15.79 -8.80 -5.34
CA CYS A 55 -15.39 -7.50 -4.80
C CYS A 55 -15.26 -7.55 -3.27
N GLN A 56 -16.12 -8.30 -2.59
CA GLN A 56 -16.04 -8.48 -1.15
C GLN A 56 -14.77 -9.23 -0.76
N LEU A 57 -14.43 -10.29 -1.48
CA LEU A 57 -13.17 -11.04 -1.27
C LEU A 57 -11.94 -10.17 -1.52
N TRP A 58 -11.99 -9.26 -2.51
CA TRP A 58 -10.91 -8.29 -2.71
C TRP A 58 -10.78 -7.29 -1.55
N VAL A 59 -11.90 -6.83 -0.99
CA VAL A 59 -11.90 -5.99 0.22
C VAL A 59 -11.22 -6.71 1.38
N GLU A 60 -11.56 -7.98 1.62
CA GLU A 60 -10.95 -8.81 2.66
C GLU A 60 -9.44 -9.00 2.43
N HIS A 61 -9.02 -9.22 1.17
CA HIS A 61 -7.61 -9.27 0.79
C HIS A 61 -6.86 -7.98 1.16
N LEU A 62 -7.44 -6.80 0.93
CA LEU A 62 -6.85 -5.54 1.33
C LEU A 62 -6.76 -5.38 2.85
N GLN A 63 -7.82 -5.74 3.57
CA GLN A 63 -7.84 -5.70 5.04
C GLN A 63 -6.78 -6.62 5.64
N ALA A 64 -6.67 -7.85 5.13
CA ALA A 64 -5.63 -8.80 5.53
C ALA A 64 -4.21 -8.29 5.23
N SER A 65 -4.07 -7.37 4.26
CA SER A 65 -2.81 -6.74 3.88
C SER A 65 -2.52 -5.42 4.63
N GLY A 66 -3.32 -5.09 5.67
CA GLY A 66 -3.09 -3.94 6.54
C GLY A 66 -3.73 -2.62 6.09
N PHE A 67 -4.59 -2.63 5.07
CA PHE A 67 -5.36 -1.45 4.70
C PHE A 67 -6.61 -1.31 5.57
N LYS A 68 -6.97 -0.07 5.93
CA LYS A 68 -8.32 0.25 6.40
C LYS A 68 -9.21 0.42 5.17
N VAL A 69 -10.32 -0.32 5.08
CA VAL A 69 -11.20 -0.24 3.90
C VAL A 69 -12.57 0.32 4.30
N GLU A 70 -13.02 1.33 3.53
CA GLU A 70 -14.34 1.95 3.64
C GLU A 70 -15.13 1.64 2.38
N VAL A 71 -16.19 0.87 2.50
CA VAL A 71 -17.01 0.38 1.36
C VAL A 71 -18.24 1.25 1.16
N ARG A 72 -18.58 1.51 -0.10
CA ARG A 72 -19.80 2.15 -0.58
C ARG A 72 -20.49 1.23 -1.57
N ASP A 73 -21.59 0.60 -1.13
CA ASP A 73 -22.37 -0.37 -1.91
C ASP A 73 -23.41 0.32 -2.80
N VAL A 74 -22.93 1.13 -3.76
CA VAL A 74 -23.76 1.97 -4.65
C VAL A 74 -23.40 1.76 -6.13
N GLY A 75 -22.69 0.68 -6.45
CA GLY A 75 -22.08 0.49 -7.77
C GLY A 75 -20.87 1.39 -7.99
N ASN A 76 -20.09 1.09 -9.03
CA ASN A 76 -18.82 1.80 -9.28
C ASN A 76 -18.83 2.69 -10.54
N THR A 77 -19.81 2.58 -11.42
CA THR A 77 -19.83 3.30 -12.72
C THR A 77 -19.70 4.81 -12.55
N ALA A 78 -20.47 5.41 -11.63
CA ALA A 78 -20.41 6.83 -11.36
C ALA A 78 -19.09 7.27 -10.74
N ALA A 79 -18.52 6.44 -9.85
CA ALA A 79 -17.21 6.68 -9.23
C ALA A 79 -16.09 6.60 -10.26
N ARG A 80 -16.06 5.56 -11.12
CA ARG A 80 -15.11 5.39 -12.22
C ARG A 80 -15.08 6.62 -13.12
N LYS A 81 -16.26 7.07 -13.59
CA LYS A 81 -16.39 8.23 -14.45
C LYS A 81 -15.89 9.52 -13.77
N ARG A 82 -16.32 9.78 -12.53
CA ARG A 82 -15.93 10.96 -11.76
C ARG A 82 -14.42 11.00 -11.49
N LEU A 83 -13.79 9.86 -11.25
CA LEU A 83 -12.38 9.71 -10.95
C LEU A 83 -11.50 9.68 -12.21
N GLY A 84 -12.11 9.73 -13.41
CA GLY A 84 -11.36 9.79 -14.67
C GLY A 84 -10.73 8.47 -15.12
N MET A 85 -11.12 7.32 -14.54
CA MET A 85 -10.64 6.03 -15.00
C MET A 85 -11.31 5.69 -16.35
N PRO A 86 -10.52 5.43 -17.42
CA PRO A 86 -11.08 5.12 -18.74
C PRO A 86 -11.99 3.89 -18.70
N GLU A 87 -13.13 3.95 -19.38
CA GLU A 87 -14.14 2.88 -19.37
C GLU A 87 -13.59 1.55 -19.90
N LYS A 88 -12.73 1.61 -20.92
CA LYS A 88 -12.03 0.43 -21.49
C LYS A 88 -11.15 -0.34 -20.50
N LEU A 89 -10.80 0.30 -19.37
CA LEU A 89 -10.01 -0.28 -18.28
C LEU A 89 -10.89 -0.73 -17.11
N GLY A 90 -12.21 -0.69 -17.28
CA GLY A 90 -13.18 -0.93 -16.23
C GLY A 90 -13.20 -2.36 -15.71
N SER A 91 -13.57 -2.50 -14.44
CA SER A 91 -13.79 -3.75 -13.74
C SER A 91 -15.02 -3.62 -12.82
N CYS A 92 -15.23 -4.56 -11.91
CA CYS A 92 -16.43 -4.65 -11.05
C CYS A 92 -16.40 -3.70 -9.83
N HIS A 93 -15.28 -3.09 -9.51
CA HIS A 93 -15.17 -2.09 -8.44
C HIS A 93 -14.13 -1.03 -8.78
N THR A 94 -14.28 0.14 -8.17
CA THR A 94 -13.35 1.27 -8.26
C THR A 94 -13.00 1.71 -6.85
N ALA A 95 -11.75 2.05 -6.59
CA ALA A 95 -11.32 2.53 -5.28
C ALA A 95 -10.40 3.74 -5.40
N THR A 96 -10.18 4.43 -4.26
CA THR A 96 -9.15 5.47 -4.12
C THR A 96 -8.28 5.20 -2.91
N VAL A 97 -6.98 5.47 -3.06
CA VAL A 97 -5.99 5.34 -1.98
C VAL A 97 -4.82 6.29 -2.22
N GLY A 98 -4.47 7.10 -1.23
CA GLY A 98 -3.30 7.98 -1.29
C GLY A 98 -3.27 8.95 -2.47
N GLY A 99 -4.45 9.31 -3.02
CA GLY A 99 -4.61 10.17 -4.20
C GLY A 99 -4.63 9.42 -5.54
N TYR A 100 -4.50 8.10 -5.55
CA TYR A 100 -4.58 7.25 -6.74
C TYR A 100 -5.94 6.60 -6.88
N VAL A 101 -6.32 6.28 -8.11
CA VAL A 101 -7.49 5.48 -8.46
C VAL A 101 -7.05 4.03 -8.68
N ILE A 102 -7.77 3.10 -8.08
CA ILE A 102 -7.55 1.66 -8.24
C ILE A 102 -8.81 1.07 -8.89
N GLU A 103 -8.65 0.35 -9.97
CA GLU A 103 -9.75 -0.26 -10.71
C GLU A 103 -9.57 -1.77 -10.76
N GLY A 104 -10.56 -2.51 -10.24
CA GLY A 104 -10.59 -3.96 -10.28
C GLY A 104 -9.61 -4.64 -9.31
N HIS A 105 -9.33 -5.90 -9.58
CA HIS A 105 -8.67 -6.84 -8.68
C HIS A 105 -7.15 -6.65 -8.58
N VAL A 106 -6.71 -5.40 -8.33
CA VAL A 106 -5.29 -5.05 -8.14
C VAL A 106 -4.78 -5.69 -6.84
N PRO A 107 -3.69 -6.47 -6.86
CA PRO A 107 -3.13 -7.04 -5.65
C PRO A 107 -2.64 -5.97 -4.67
N ALA A 108 -2.81 -6.22 -3.36
CA ALA A 108 -2.38 -5.30 -2.30
C ALA A 108 -0.89 -4.96 -2.37
N ALA A 109 -0.03 -5.91 -2.77
CA ALA A 109 1.40 -5.70 -2.97
C ALA A 109 1.68 -4.58 -3.97
N GLU A 110 0.91 -4.53 -5.08
CA GLU A 110 1.07 -3.51 -6.10
C GLU A 110 0.55 -2.15 -5.63
N ILE A 111 -0.49 -2.13 -4.79
CA ILE A 111 -0.98 -0.90 -4.16
C ILE A 111 0.07 -0.37 -3.17
N HIS A 112 0.68 -1.22 -2.35
CA HIS A 112 1.77 -0.82 -1.46
C HIS A 112 2.95 -0.26 -2.25
N ARG A 113 3.34 -0.92 -3.36
CA ARG A 113 4.41 -0.46 -4.23
C ARG A 113 4.09 0.90 -4.86
N LEU A 114 2.87 1.09 -5.38
CA LEU A 114 2.39 2.37 -5.91
C LEU A 114 2.52 3.50 -4.87
N LEU A 115 2.07 3.25 -3.64
CA LEU A 115 2.13 4.23 -2.55
C LEU A 115 3.55 4.55 -2.11
N LYS A 116 4.47 3.60 -2.22
CA LYS A 116 5.90 3.77 -1.93
C LYS A 116 6.62 4.54 -3.04
N GLU A 117 6.42 4.15 -4.30
CA GLU A 117 7.12 4.73 -5.46
C GLU A 117 6.56 6.10 -5.86
N ARG A 118 5.28 6.36 -5.58
CA ARG A 118 4.60 7.63 -5.84
C ARG A 118 4.76 8.16 -7.27
N PRO A 119 4.57 7.36 -8.32
CA PRO A 119 4.71 7.82 -9.69
C PRO A 119 3.66 8.89 -10.03
N VAL A 120 3.97 9.77 -10.98
CA VAL A 120 2.98 10.70 -11.55
C VAL A 120 2.06 9.91 -12.48
N ALA A 121 0.88 9.51 -11.98
CA ALA A 121 -0.10 8.69 -12.68
C ALA A 121 -1.52 8.98 -12.14
N LEU A 122 -2.54 8.45 -12.83
CA LEU A 122 -3.90 8.39 -12.33
C LEU A 122 -4.03 7.29 -11.28
N GLY A 123 -3.47 6.10 -11.54
CA GLY A 123 -3.55 4.97 -10.64
C GLY A 123 -3.23 3.64 -11.30
N LEU A 124 -3.81 2.55 -10.78
CA LEU A 124 -3.66 1.19 -11.29
C LEU A 124 -4.98 0.62 -11.78
N SER A 125 -4.91 -0.26 -12.77
CA SER A 125 -6.06 -1.05 -13.22
C SER A 125 -5.68 -2.50 -13.52
N VAL A 126 -6.57 -3.41 -13.12
CA VAL A 126 -6.68 -4.77 -13.64
C VAL A 126 -8.02 -4.84 -14.37
N PRO A 127 -8.04 -4.65 -15.70
CA PRO A 127 -9.29 -4.68 -16.48
C PRO A 127 -9.96 -6.05 -16.42
N GLY A 128 -11.28 -6.05 -16.37
CA GLY A 128 -12.04 -7.28 -16.25
C GLY A 128 -11.89 -7.96 -14.88
N MET A 129 -11.94 -9.28 -14.87
CA MET A 129 -11.86 -10.12 -13.66
C MET A 129 -11.05 -11.38 -13.95
N PRO A 130 -9.71 -11.25 -14.14
CA PRO A 130 -8.87 -12.40 -14.46
C PRO A 130 -8.84 -13.40 -13.32
N ILE A 131 -9.05 -14.67 -13.63
CA ILE A 131 -8.99 -15.75 -12.64
C ILE A 131 -7.57 -15.83 -12.07
N GLY A 132 -7.48 -15.99 -10.74
CA GLY A 132 -6.22 -16.00 -9.99
C GLY A 132 -5.76 -14.62 -9.52
N SER A 133 -6.48 -13.52 -9.87
CA SER A 133 -6.32 -12.24 -9.19
C SER A 133 -7.02 -12.27 -7.81
N PRO A 134 -6.64 -11.42 -6.84
CA PRO A 134 -7.24 -11.43 -5.51
C PRO A 134 -8.76 -11.27 -5.54
N GLY A 135 -9.48 -12.20 -4.91
CA GLY A 135 -10.94 -12.28 -4.94
C GLY A 135 -11.50 -13.05 -6.15
N MET A 136 -10.62 -13.47 -7.08
CA MET A 136 -10.91 -14.35 -8.22
C MET A 136 -10.03 -15.61 -8.16
N ASP A 137 -9.62 -16.01 -6.96
CA ASP A 137 -8.67 -17.10 -6.69
C ASP A 137 -9.25 -18.18 -5.74
N GLY A 138 -10.58 -18.18 -5.57
CA GLY A 138 -11.31 -19.12 -4.74
C GLY A 138 -11.25 -20.56 -5.23
N PRO A 139 -11.69 -21.52 -4.39
CA PRO A 139 -11.63 -22.97 -4.68
C PRO A 139 -12.47 -23.37 -5.90
N GLU A 140 -13.50 -22.59 -6.26
CA GLU A 140 -14.33 -22.78 -7.44
C GLU A 140 -13.55 -22.71 -8.76
N TYR A 141 -12.42 -21.99 -8.76
CA TYR A 141 -11.53 -21.87 -9.93
C TYR A 141 -10.52 -23.04 -10.04
N LYS A 142 -10.50 -23.96 -9.05
CA LYS A 142 -9.65 -25.17 -9.07
C LYS A 142 -8.16 -24.86 -9.34
N GLY A 143 -7.67 -23.76 -8.80
CA GLY A 143 -6.27 -23.32 -8.95
C GLY A 143 -5.92 -22.74 -10.32
N ARG A 144 -6.89 -22.59 -11.23
CA ARG A 144 -6.65 -21.92 -12.53
C ARG A 144 -6.19 -20.49 -12.33
N LYS A 145 -5.24 -20.03 -13.18
CA LYS A 145 -4.73 -18.66 -13.18
C LYS A 145 -4.63 -18.18 -14.63
N ASP A 146 -5.31 -17.10 -14.92
CA ASP A 146 -5.18 -16.40 -16.21
C ASP A 146 -3.95 -15.49 -16.16
N ALA A 147 -3.29 -15.28 -17.32
CA ALA A 147 -2.27 -14.24 -17.41
C ALA A 147 -2.95 -12.86 -17.41
N TYR A 148 -2.42 -11.92 -16.62
CA TYR A 148 -2.91 -10.54 -16.63
C TYR A 148 -1.79 -9.56 -16.28
N ASP A 149 -1.99 -8.31 -16.66
CA ASP A 149 -1.14 -7.20 -16.28
C ASP A 149 -1.88 -6.28 -15.30
N VAL A 150 -1.19 -5.83 -14.26
CA VAL A 150 -1.56 -4.63 -13.53
C VAL A 150 -1.03 -3.45 -14.34
N LEU A 151 -1.92 -2.60 -14.79
CA LEU A 151 -1.60 -1.45 -15.64
C LEU A 151 -1.45 -0.19 -14.80
N LEU A 152 -0.32 0.54 -14.97
CA LEU A 152 -0.19 1.91 -14.52
C LEU A 152 -0.93 2.80 -15.52
N VAL A 153 -1.97 3.47 -15.07
CA VAL A 153 -2.81 4.36 -15.88
C VAL A 153 -2.33 5.79 -15.72
N GLN A 154 -1.97 6.44 -16.82
CA GLN A 154 -1.56 7.83 -16.83
C GLN A 154 -2.77 8.76 -16.81
N LYS A 155 -2.55 10.05 -16.50
CA LYS A 155 -3.62 11.05 -16.46
C LYS A 155 -4.27 11.32 -17.83
N ASP A 156 -3.56 11.03 -18.91
CA ASP A 156 -4.06 11.10 -20.30
C ASP A 156 -4.80 9.83 -20.74
N GLY A 157 -4.95 8.84 -19.86
CA GLY A 157 -5.58 7.56 -20.13
C GLY A 157 -4.71 6.54 -20.86
N SER A 158 -3.44 6.87 -21.14
CA SER A 158 -2.46 5.87 -21.63
C SER A 158 -2.05 4.92 -20.52
N THR A 159 -1.50 3.76 -20.88
CA THR A 159 -1.17 2.70 -19.91
C THR A 159 0.23 2.16 -20.14
N LYS A 160 0.85 1.70 -19.03
CA LYS A 160 2.09 0.91 -19.03
C LYS A 160 1.87 -0.32 -18.17
N SER A 161 2.51 -1.45 -18.50
CA SER A 161 2.54 -2.59 -17.58
C SER A 161 3.30 -2.18 -16.31
N PHE A 162 2.62 -2.24 -15.17
CA PHE A 162 3.21 -2.01 -13.85
C PHE A 162 3.75 -3.33 -13.28
N GLN A 163 2.95 -4.40 -13.40
CA GLN A 163 3.34 -5.76 -13.01
C GLN A 163 2.64 -6.76 -13.90
N ARG A 164 3.38 -7.81 -14.35
CA ARG A 164 2.82 -8.93 -15.07
C ARG A 164 2.66 -10.13 -14.16
N TYR A 165 1.50 -10.75 -14.22
CA TYR A 165 1.18 -12.02 -13.60
C TYR A 165 1.04 -13.07 -14.69
N PRO A 166 2.03 -13.99 -14.85
CA PRO A 166 1.94 -15.04 -15.81
C PRO A 166 0.88 -16.04 -15.34
N GLY A 167 -0.12 -16.33 -16.15
CA GLY A 167 -1.07 -17.40 -15.85
C GLY A 167 -0.37 -18.76 -15.80
N GLN A 168 -1.10 -19.78 -15.35
CA GLN A 168 -0.66 -21.15 -15.53
C GLN A 168 -0.86 -21.50 -17.02
N GLY A 169 0.22 -21.41 -17.81
CA GLY A 169 0.21 -21.81 -19.20
C GLY A 169 -0.15 -23.31 -19.33
N ARG A 170 -0.77 -23.69 -20.44
CA ARG A 170 -1.13 -25.10 -20.78
C ARG A 170 0.04 -26.08 -20.64
N VAL A 171 1.27 -25.59 -20.61
CA VAL A 171 2.50 -26.41 -20.48
C VAL A 171 2.59 -27.07 -19.11
N ALA A 172 2.24 -26.36 -18.05
CA ALA A 172 2.25 -26.93 -16.69
C ALA A 172 1.18 -28.02 -16.49
N GLN A 173 0.03 -27.92 -17.19
CA GLN A 173 -0.99 -28.98 -17.17
C GLN A 173 -0.56 -30.24 -17.94
N LEU A 174 0.23 -30.11 -18.98
CA LEU A 174 0.76 -31.25 -19.74
C LEU A 174 1.84 -32.01 -18.98
N GLU A 175 2.69 -31.33 -18.23
CA GLU A 175 3.72 -31.96 -17.39
C GLU A 175 3.07 -32.77 -16.24
N VAL A 176 2.05 -32.23 -15.56
CA VAL A 176 1.31 -32.96 -14.52
C VAL A 176 0.60 -34.18 -15.09
N LEU A 177 0.03 -34.09 -16.28
CA LEU A 177 -0.62 -35.25 -16.93
C LEU A 177 0.38 -36.30 -17.43
N GLN A 178 1.61 -35.91 -17.74
CA GLN A 178 2.69 -36.85 -18.14
C GLN A 178 3.28 -37.59 -16.94
N THR A 179 3.34 -36.97 -15.77
CA THR A 179 3.84 -37.60 -14.53
C THR A 179 2.80 -38.52 -13.87
N LEU A 180 1.52 -38.42 -14.25
CA LEU A 180 0.43 -39.25 -13.72
C LEU A 180 0.05 -40.41 -14.64
N ARG A 181 0.77 -40.65 -15.76
CA ARG A 181 0.58 -41.85 -16.56
C ARG A 181 1.29 -43.04 -15.90
N PRO A 182 0.57 -44.14 -15.62
CA PRO A 182 1.14 -45.35 -15.03
C PRO A 182 2.14 -46.03 -15.99
#